data_418acb7d534fb511e8f1113f5df10815
#
_entry.id   418acb7d534fb511e8f1113f5df10815
#
_cell.length_a   1.000
_cell.length_b   1.000
_cell.length_c   1.000
_cell.angle_alpha   90.00
_cell.angle_beta   90.00
_cell.angle_gamma   90.00
#
_symmetry.space_group_name_H-M   'P 1'
#
loop_
_entity.id
_entity.type
_entity.pdbx_description
1 polymer ?
#
loop_
_entity_poly.entity_id
_entity_poly.type
_entity_poly.pdbx_seq_one_letter_code
_entity_poly.pdbx_strand_id
1 'polypeptide(L)'
;MRKDVQPKTRLVVFQDSQTDKQFLIESTISTKETVVYQGDGKEYPVVKVEVSSDTHPFYTGQQTFIQAAGRVDRFNKRYQRGHHAVETPKAEEVNEETTEAESDTQEA
;
A
#
# COMPACT_ATOMS: atom_id res chain seq x y z
N MET A 1 -11.66 -21.21 -33.83
CA MET A 1 -11.77 -19.81 -33.34
C MET A 1 -11.40 -18.83 -34.44
N ARG A 2 -12.16 -17.78 -34.60
CA ARG A 2 -11.82 -16.72 -35.53
C ARG A 2 -10.65 -15.90 -35.00
N LYS A 3 -9.54 -15.91 -35.70
CA LYS A 3 -8.33 -15.20 -35.30
C LYS A 3 -8.47 -13.67 -35.31
N ASP A 4 -9.41 -13.16 -36.10
CA ASP A 4 -9.64 -11.72 -36.27
C ASP A 4 -10.44 -11.08 -35.13
N VAL A 5 -11.16 -11.90 -34.33
CA VAL A 5 -12.02 -11.46 -33.22
C VAL A 5 -11.32 -11.55 -31.88
N GLN A 6 -10.30 -12.41 -31.78
CA GLN A 6 -9.56 -12.61 -30.53
C GLN A 6 -8.53 -11.50 -30.31
N PRO A 7 -8.44 -10.94 -29.10
CA PRO A 7 -7.39 -9.97 -28.77
C PRO A 7 -6.03 -10.63 -28.80
N LYS A 8 -4.99 -9.87 -29.13
CA LYS A 8 -3.61 -10.36 -29.09
C LYS A 8 -3.12 -10.46 -27.66
N THR A 9 -2.60 -11.61 -27.29
CA THR A 9 -1.94 -11.82 -25.98
C THR A 9 -0.48 -11.39 -26.05
N ARG A 10 0.02 -10.87 -24.97
CA ARG A 10 1.43 -10.53 -24.78
C ARG A 10 1.84 -10.82 -23.35
N LEU A 11 3.13 -10.93 -23.12
CA LEU A 11 3.66 -11.09 -21.76
C LEU A 11 3.53 -9.77 -20.99
N VAL A 12 2.88 -9.84 -19.85
CA VAL A 12 2.65 -8.72 -18.95
C VAL A 12 3.11 -9.11 -17.56
N VAL A 13 3.76 -8.19 -16.88
CA VAL A 13 4.17 -8.36 -15.48
C VAL A 13 3.05 -7.85 -14.58
N PHE A 14 2.56 -8.72 -13.70
CA PHE A 14 1.67 -8.33 -12.63
C PHE A 14 2.49 -8.14 -11.36
N GLN A 15 2.54 -6.92 -10.88
CA GLN A 15 3.28 -6.57 -9.69
C GLN A 15 2.32 -6.32 -8.52
N ASP A 16 2.56 -7.00 -7.41
CA ASP A 16 1.80 -6.77 -6.18
C ASP A 16 2.24 -5.45 -5.54
N SER A 17 1.27 -4.63 -5.16
CA SER A 17 1.54 -3.33 -4.54
C SER A 17 2.04 -3.42 -3.09
N GLN A 18 1.81 -4.54 -2.41
CA GLN A 18 2.21 -4.72 -1.01
C GLN A 18 3.59 -5.35 -0.87
N THR A 19 3.88 -6.38 -1.66
CA THR A 19 5.13 -7.14 -1.57
C THR A 19 6.11 -6.86 -2.70
N ASP A 20 5.69 -6.08 -3.71
CA ASP A 20 6.44 -5.82 -4.95
C ASP A 20 6.83 -7.09 -5.73
N LYS A 21 6.19 -8.20 -5.45
CA LYS A 21 6.41 -9.45 -6.15
C LYS A 21 5.87 -9.39 -7.57
N GLN A 22 6.65 -9.88 -8.51
CA GLN A 22 6.38 -9.82 -9.94
C GLN A 22 6.00 -11.19 -10.48
N PHE A 23 4.93 -11.24 -11.25
CA PHE A 23 4.45 -12.43 -11.95
C PHE A 23 4.40 -12.14 -13.45
N LEU A 24 5.10 -12.94 -14.24
CA LEU A 24 5.09 -12.84 -15.70
C LEU A 24 4.03 -13.77 -16.27
N ILE A 25 2.95 -13.21 -16.81
CA ILE A 25 1.81 -13.96 -17.33
C ILE A 25 1.38 -13.36 -18.67
N GLU A 26 0.94 -14.22 -19.60
CA GLU A 26 0.34 -13.77 -20.85
C GLU A 26 -1.04 -13.16 -20.60
N SER A 27 -1.25 -11.94 -21.08
CA SER A 27 -2.50 -11.21 -20.91
C SER A 27 -2.81 -10.33 -22.11
N THR A 28 -4.06 -9.99 -22.29
CA THR A 28 -4.55 -9.07 -23.31
C THR A 28 -4.63 -7.62 -22.82
N ILE A 29 -4.34 -7.38 -21.54
CA ILE A 29 -4.47 -6.06 -20.93
C ILE A 29 -3.46 -5.08 -21.54
N SER A 30 -3.90 -3.86 -21.81
CA SER A 30 -3.02 -2.80 -22.30
C SER A 30 -2.66 -1.83 -21.18
N THR A 31 -1.38 -1.63 -20.95
CA THR A 31 -0.86 -0.71 -19.95
C THR A 31 0.17 0.23 -20.58
N LYS A 32 0.28 1.41 -20.03
CA LYS A 32 1.27 2.40 -20.45
C LYS A 32 2.58 2.29 -19.67
N GLU A 33 2.51 1.72 -18.46
CA GLU A 33 3.68 1.57 -17.60
C GLU A 33 4.48 0.32 -17.98
N THR A 34 5.80 0.43 -17.94
CA THR A 34 6.73 -0.67 -18.15
C THR A 34 7.63 -0.83 -16.93
N VAL A 35 8.04 -2.06 -16.68
CA VAL A 35 8.97 -2.38 -15.60
C VAL A 35 9.97 -3.43 -16.08
N VAL A 36 11.15 -3.41 -15.50
CA VAL A 36 12.16 -4.45 -15.74
C VAL A 36 11.81 -5.67 -14.88
N TYR A 37 11.57 -6.80 -15.54
CA TYR A 37 11.31 -8.05 -14.83
C TYR A 37 12.59 -8.61 -14.21
N GLN A 38 12.54 -8.95 -12.94
CA GLN A 38 13.72 -9.39 -12.19
C GLN A 38 14.29 -10.72 -12.65
N GLY A 39 13.46 -11.59 -13.27
CA GLY A 39 13.89 -12.89 -13.74
C GLY A 39 14.74 -12.83 -15.01
N ASP A 40 14.33 -12.05 -15.99
CA ASP A 40 14.97 -11.98 -17.31
C ASP A 40 15.76 -10.69 -17.56
N GLY A 41 15.51 -9.66 -16.78
CA GLY A 41 16.11 -8.33 -16.97
C GLY A 41 15.58 -7.56 -18.18
N LYS A 42 14.48 -8.00 -18.77
CA LYS A 42 13.83 -7.34 -19.91
C LYS A 42 12.69 -6.44 -19.44
N GLU A 43 12.37 -5.44 -20.24
CA GLU A 43 11.23 -4.56 -20.00
C GLU A 43 9.93 -5.20 -20.48
N TYR A 44 8.94 -5.24 -19.61
CA TYR A 44 7.60 -5.70 -19.90
C TYR A 44 6.57 -4.68 -19.42
N PRO A 45 5.39 -4.61 -20.06
CA PRO A 45 4.31 -3.82 -19.52
C PRO A 45 3.91 -4.34 -18.15
N VAL A 46 3.65 -3.43 -17.20
CA VAL A 46 3.32 -3.76 -15.82
C VAL A 46 1.89 -3.37 -15.48
N VAL A 47 1.23 -4.23 -14.73
CA VAL A 47 -0.05 -3.95 -14.09
C VAL A 47 0.13 -4.09 -12.59
N LYS A 48 -0.17 -3.06 -11.86
CA LYS A 48 -0.15 -3.10 -10.39
C LYS A 48 -1.46 -3.70 -9.88
N VAL A 49 -1.34 -4.75 -9.09
CA VAL A 49 -2.48 -5.43 -8.44
C VAL A 49 -2.44 -5.19 -6.94
N GLU A 50 -3.59 -5.04 -6.34
CA GLU A 50 -3.70 -4.79 -4.90
C GLU A 50 -3.56 -6.07 -4.07
N VAL A 51 -4.00 -7.19 -4.62
CA VAL A 51 -4.00 -8.50 -3.96
C VAL A 51 -3.42 -9.54 -4.88
N SER A 52 -2.52 -10.36 -4.37
CA SER A 52 -1.99 -11.54 -5.03
C SER A 52 -2.10 -12.77 -4.13
N SER A 53 -1.67 -13.93 -4.62
CA SER A 53 -1.63 -15.15 -3.81
C SER A 53 -0.76 -15.03 -2.56
N ASP A 54 0.23 -14.14 -2.57
CA ASP A 54 1.14 -13.92 -1.43
C ASP A 54 0.58 -12.94 -0.39
N THR A 55 -0.42 -12.17 -0.73
CA THR A 55 -1.01 -11.15 0.14
C THR A 55 -2.45 -11.42 0.53
N HIS A 56 -3.14 -12.33 -0.18
CA HIS A 56 -4.52 -12.65 0.12
C HIS A 56 -4.65 -13.37 1.46
N PRO A 57 -5.57 -12.97 2.37
CA PRO A 57 -5.65 -13.53 3.72
C PRO A 57 -5.95 -15.02 3.76
N PHE A 58 -6.70 -15.58 2.80
CA PHE A 58 -6.97 -17.02 2.76
C PHE A 58 -5.74 -17.85 2.41
N TYR A 59 -4.85 -17.31 1.58
CA TYR A 59 -3.64 -18.01 1.16
C TYR A 59 -2.47 -17.83 2.12
N THR A 60 -2.40 -16.69 2.78
CA THR A 60 -1.35 -16.40 3.76
C THR A 60 -1.72 -16.77 5.19
N GLY A 61 -3.02 -16.92 5.49
CA GLY A 61 -3.53 -17.12 6.83
C GLY A 61 -3.41 -15.91 7.75
N GLN A 62 -3.02 -14.76 7.21
CA GLN A 62 -2.88 -13.51 7.95
C GLN A 62 -3.83 -12.46 7.39
N GLN A 63 -4.51 -11.73 8.27
CA GLN A 63 -5.32 -10.59 7.85
C GLN A 63 -4.42 -9.38 7.59
N THR A 64 -4.18 -9.09 6.32
CA THR A 64 -3.54 -7.85 5.90
C THR A 64 -4.60 -6.88 5.42
N PHE A 65 -4.61 -5.68 6.00
CA PHE A 65 -5.48 -4.61 5.51
C PHE A 65 -4.85 -3.95 4.30
N ILE A 66 -5.54 -4.03 3.17
CA ILE A 66 -5.15 -3.29 1.98
C ILE A 66 -5.49 -1.83 2.21
N GLN A 67 -4.46 -1.01 2.37
CA GLN A 67 -4.63 0.44 2.38
C GLN A 67 -4.72 0.96 0.94
N ALA A 68 -5.69 0.47 0.20
CA ALA A 68 -6.04 1.12 -1.04
C ALA A 68 -6.58 2.51 -0.72
N ALA A 69 -6.12 3.52 -1.46
CA ALA A 69 -6.62 4.88 -1.36
C ALA A 69 -8.12 4.93 -1.69
N GLY A 70 -8.94 4.42 -0.80
CA GLY A 70 -10.35 4.19 -0.98
C GLY A 70 -11.20 4.79 0.12
N ARG A 71 -12.30 4.13 0.37
CA ARG A 71 -13.33 4.56 1.32
C ARG A 71 -12.84 4.69 2.76
N VAL A 72 -11.84 3.89 3.15
CA VAL A 72 -11.28 3.90 4.51
C VAL A 72 -10.50 5.18 4.78
N ASP A 73 -9.69 5.63 3.83
CA ASP A 73 -8.95 6.90 3.97
C ASP A 73 -9.87 8.10 4.04
N ARG A 74 -10.94 8.12 3.24
CA ARG A 74 -11.95 9.18 3.30
C ARG A 74 -12.68 9.20 4.63
N PHE A 75 -12.98 8.05 5.17
CA PHE A 75 -13.62 7.89 6.47
C PHE A 75 -12.69 8.36 7.60
N ASN A 76 -11.44 7.92 7.60
CA ASN A 76 -10.45 8.30 8.59
C ASN A 76 -10.14 9.80 8.55
N LYS A 77 -10.04 10.42 7.37
CA LYS A 77 -9.86 11.86 7.24
C LYS A 77 -11.03 12.67 7.81
N ARG A 78 -12.26 12.18 7.67
CA ARG A 78 -13.43 12.83 8.25
C ARG A 78 -13.47 12.70 9.78
N TYR A 79 -13.08 11.56 10.31
CA TYR A 79 -13.05 11.29 11.74
C TYR A 79 -11.90 11.99 12.46
N GLN A 80 -10.72 12.01 11.88
CA GLN A 80 -9.53 12.65 12.44
C GLN A 80 -9.67 14.18 12.55
N ARG A 81 -10.45 14.81 11.67
CA ARG A 81 -10.73 16.25 11.77
C ARG A 81 -11.52 16.63 13.03
N GLY A 82 -12.34 15.71 13.56
CA GLY A 82 -13.11 15.94 14.78
C GLY A 82 -12.32 15.65 16.05
N HIS A 83 -11.48 14.64 16.05
CA HIS A 83 -10.72 14.20 17.21
C HIS A 83 -9.36 14.88 17.37
N HIS A 84 -8.75 15.30 16.31
CA HIS A 84 -7.41 15.87 16.35
C HIS A 84 -7.33 17.24 17.06
N ALA A 85 -8.44 17.95 17.14
CA ALA A 85 -8.50 19.23 17.85
C ALA A 85 -8.59 19.11 19.38
N VAL A 86 -8.89 17.92 19.90
CA VAL A 86 -9.15 17.71 21.35
C VAL A 86 -8.03 16.92 22.03
N GLU A 87 -7.36 16.00 21.32
CA GLU A 87 -6.35 15.13 21.93
C GLU A 87 -4.91 15.69 21.89
N THR A 88 -4.57 16.41 20.83
CA THR A 88 -3.20 16.96 20.67
C THR A 88 -2.79 17.97 21.74
N PRO A 89 -3.64 18.90 22.19
CA PRO A 89 -3.22 19.85 23.24
C PRO A 89 -2.94 19.18 24.58
N LYS A 90 -3.67 18.12 24.92
CA LYS A 90 -3.45 17.39 26.18
C LYS A 90 -2.17 16.59 26.22
N ALA A 91 -1.75 16.03 25.10
CA ALA A 91 -0.52 15.27 25.04
C ALA A 91 0.71 16.17 25.12
N GLU A 92 0.66 17.37 24.56
CA GLU A 92 1.73 18.35 24.67
C GLU A 92 1.88 18.92 26.07
N GLU A 93 0.79 19.21 26.77
CA GLU A 93 0.81 19.68 28.16
C GLU A 93 1.43 18.64 29.10
N VAL A 94 1.08 17.37 28.93
CA VAL A 94 1.65 16.27 29.74
C VAL A 94 3.15 16.10 29.52
N ASN A 95 3.62 16.27 28.30
CA ASN A 95 5.04 16.18 27.99
C ASN A 95 5.85 17.36 28.52
N GLU A 96 5.31 18.56 28.53
CA GLU A 96 5.94 19.73 29.11
C GLU A 96 6.08 19.63 30.63
N GLU A 97 5.03 19.17 31.33
CA GLU A 97 5.09 18.93 32.77
C GLU A 97 6.11 17.87 33.15
N THR A 98 6.25 16.81 32.37
CA THR A 98 7.22 15.76 32.65
C THR A 98 8.67 16.24 32.44
N THR A 99 8.91 17.07 31.46
CA THR A 99 10.24 17.63 31.21
C THR A 99 10.65 18.66 32.26
N GLU A 100 9.75 19.48 32.75
CA GLU A 100 10.00 20.43 33.83
C GLU A 100 10.28 19.71 35.16
N ALA A 101 9.56 18.63 35.45
CA ALA A 101 9.80 17.84 36.66
C ALA A 101 11.14 17.10 36.65
N GLU A 102 11.60 16.64 35.50
CA GLU A 102 12.92 16.03 35.37
C GLU A 102 14.07 17.05 35.50
N SER A 103 13.89 18.26 34.99
CA SER A 103 14.89 19.30 35.09
C SER A 103 15.07 19.80 36.54
N ASP A 104 14.00 19.94 37.30
CA ASP A 104 14.03 20.33 38.69
C ASP A 104 14.68 19.26 39.59
N THR A 105 14.54 17.98 39.26
CA THR A 105 15.18 16.89 40.01
C THR A 105 16.70 16.80 39.79
N GLN A 106 17.21 17.30 38.68
CA GLN A 106 18.64 17.29 38.38
C GLN A 106 19.43 18.46 39.01
N GLU A 107 18.76 19.57 39.30
CA GLU A 107 19.39 20.71 39.95
C GLU A 107 19.43 20.61 41.48
N ALA A 108 18.67 19.72 42.06
CA ALA A 108 18.65 19.47 43.49
C ALA A 108 19.64 18.37 43.90
#